data_bb16a11933920ed10a0d63faabf5dd27
#
_entry.id   bb16a11933920ed10a0d63faabf5dd27
#
_cell.length_a   1.000
_cell.length_b   1.000
_cell.length_c   1.000
_cell.angle_alpha   90.00
_cell.angle_beta   90.00
_cell.angle_gamma   90.00
#
_symmetry.space_group_name_H-M   'P 1'
#
loop_
_entity.id
_entity.type
_entity.pdbx_description
1 polymer ?
#
loop_
_entity_poly.entity_id
_entity_poly.type
_entity_poly.pdbx_seq_one_letter_code
_entity_poly.pdbx_strand_id
1 'polypeptide(L)'
;MVLVADSACQLSPETLKGLGVTIVDYPMYLNGEPYPVSIDMSGEEKEKLRVMLKDKNNKFSTSGLREEDLLAAYNRFPGEKIISLHQSSSASTVTMDTVKKVISEHDELDVTYVDARFLTAAYSVIVQDTALAIH
;
A
#
# COMPACT_ATOMS: atom_id res chain seq x y z
N MET A 1 -16.95 -3.19 -7.90
CA MET A 1 -15.51 -3.02 -8.25
C MET A 1 -14.82 -2.38 -7.05
N VAL A 2 -13.63 -2.79 -6.71
CA VAL A 2 -12.93 -2.37 -5.50
C VAL A 2 -11.56 -1.79 -5.87
N LEU A 3 -11.11 -0.76 -5.14
CA LEU A 3 -9.77 -0.19 -5.27
C LEU A 3 -8.90 -0.64 -4.10
N VAL A 4 -7.79 -1.29 -4.43
CA VAL A 4 -6.69 -1.59 -3.51
C VAL A 4 -5.49 -0.74 -3.91
N ALA A 5 -4.91 -0.02 -2.96
CA ALA A 5 -3.75 0.84 -3.17
C ALA A 5 -2.70 0.59 -2.08
N ASP A 6 -1.53 1.18 -2.20
CA ASP A 6 -0.50 1.09 -1.17
C ASP A 6 -0.35 2.37 -0.33
N SER A 7 0.27 2.26 0.83
CA SER A 7 0.42 3.34 1.80
C SER A 7 1.30 4.51 1.32
N ALA A 8 1.99 4.38 0.18
CA ALA A 8 2.73 5.50 -0.43
C ALA A 8 1.80 6.59 -1.00
N CYS A 9 0.49 6.34 -1.07
CA CYS A 9 -0.50 7.36 -1.44
C CYS A 9 -0.63 8.46 -0.39
N GLN A 10 -0.20 8.24 0.85
CA GLN A 10 -0.16 9.23 1.95
C GLN A 10 -1.51 9.93 2.24
N LEU A 11 -2.63 9.33 1.85
CA LEU A 11 -3.95 9.82 2.19
C LEU A 11 -4.27 9.52 3.66
N SER A 12 -5.07 10.36 4.29
CA SER A 12 -5.50 10.11 5.67
C SER A 12 -6.41 8.88 5.73
N PRO A 13 -6.42 8.14 6.86
CA PRO A 13 -7.35 7.03 7.07
C PRO A 13 -8.82 7.42 6.87
N GLU A 14 -9.18 8.63 7.30
CA GLU A 14 -10.52 9.18 7.13
C GLU A 14 -10.88 9.36 5.65
N THR A 15 -9.97 9.93 4.86
CA THR A 15 -10.15 10.10 3.40
C THR A 15 -10.29 8.73 2.72
N LEU A 16 -9.41 7.79 3.03
CA LEU A 16 -9.44 6.43 2.45
C LEU A 16 -10.73 5.69 2.77
N LYS A 17 -11.20 5.80 4.02
CA LYS A 17 -12.48 5.22 4.43
C LYS A 17 -13.65 5.87 3.70
N GLY A 18 -13.65 7.19 3.55
CA GLY A 18 -14.69 7.92 2.82
C GLY A 18 -14.75 7.55 1.33
N LEU A 19 -13.61 7.19 0.75
CA LEU A 19 -13.46 6.77 -0.64
C LEU A 19 -13.62 5.25 -0.85
N GLY A 20 -13.77 4.46 0.21
CA GLY A 20 -13.85 3.00 0.11
C GLY A 20 -12.56 2.32 -0.39
N VAL A 21 -11.40 2.96 -0.21
CA VAL A 21 -10.11 2.43 -0.65
C VAL A 21 -9.50 1.49 0.40
N THR A 22 -9.08 0.31 -0.03
CA THR A 22 -8.32 -0.62 0.82
C THR A 22 -6.83 -0.38 0.63
N ILE A 23 -6.10 -0.24 1.74
CA ILE A 23 -4.65 -0.01 1.73
C ILE A 23 -3.89 -1.27 2.11
N VAL A 24 -2.78 -1.50 1.39
CA VAL A 24 -1.71 -2.43 1.79
C VAL A 24 -0.51 -1.60 2.22
N ASP A 25 -0.07 -1.80 3.47
CA ASP A 25 1.05 -1.04 4.03
C ASP A 25 2.40 -1.60 3.58
N TYR A 26 3.36 -0.71 3.31
CA TYR A 26 4.74 -1.11 3.11
C TYR A 26 5.35 -1.57 4.43
N PRO A 27 5.98 -2.75 4.48
CA PRO A 27 6.64 -3.22 5.68
C PRO A 27 7.86 -2.36 6.01
N MET A 28 8.05 -2.10 7.29
CA MET A 28 9.22 -1.41 7.83
C MET A 28 9.96 -2.33 8.79
N TYR A 29 11.26 -2.17 8.84
CA TYR A 29 12.16 -2.91 9.73
C TYR A 29 13.02 -1.95 10.54
N LEU A 30 13.18 -2.24 11.82
CA LEU A 30 14.07 -1.54 12.73
C LEU A 30 15.18 -2.50 13.16
N ASN A 31 16.43 -2.17 12.85
CA ASN A 31 17.60 -2.98 13.18
C ASN A 31 17.49 -4.44 12.65
N GLY A 32 16.81 -4.62 11.51
CA GLY A 32 16.58 -5.92 10.89
C GLY A 32 15.33 -6.66 11.34
N GLU A 33 14.66 -6.19 12.42
CA GLU A 33 13.42 -6.77 12.92
C GLU A 33 12.18 -6.04 12.38
N PRO A 34 11.07 -6.75 12.09
CA PRO A 34 9.82 -6.12 11.66
C PRO A 34 9.35 -5.07 12.68
N TYR A 35 9.04 -3.88 12.20
CA TYR A 35 8.50 -2.79 13.01
C TYR A 35 7.08 -2.48 12.54
N PRO A 36 6.08 -2.49 13.42
CA PRO A 36 4.69 -2.26 13.03
C PRO A 36 4.49 -0.80 12.58
N VAL A 37 4.24 -0.62 11.31
CA VAL A 37 3.87 0.67 10.72
C VAL A 37 2.58 0.47 9.94
N SER A 38 1.65 1.36 10.13
CA SER A 38 0.39 1.38 9.41
C SER A 38 -0.01 2.83 9.11
N ILE A 39 -0.77 3.00 8.06
CA ILE A 39 -1.39 4.30 7.73
C ILE A 39 -2.29 4.79 8.88
N ASP A 40 -2.84 3.86 9.67
CA ASP A 40 -3.74 4.12 10.80
C ASP A 40 -3.01 4.46 12.12
N MET A 41 -1.68 4.58 12.12
CA MET A 41 -0.93 4.95 13.33
C MET A 41 -1.49 6.21 13.97
N SER A 42 -1.66 6.18 15.28
CA SER A 42 -2.03 7.33 16.10
C SER A 42 -0.95 8.43 16.07
N GLY A 43 -1.31 9.64 16.49
CA GLY A 43 -0.34 10.72 16.61
C GLY A 43 0.81 10.41 17.58
N GLU A 44 0.52 9.68 18.67
CA GLU A 44 1.52 9.25 19.64
C GLU A 44 2.51 8.24 19.05
N GLU A 45 2.01 7.23 18.30
CA GLU A 45 2.85 6.24 17.61
C GLU A 45 3.72 6.89 16.53
N LYS A 46 3.17 7.83 15.76
CA LYS A 46 3.94 8.61 14.78
C LYS A 46 5.05 9.43 15.45
N GLU A 47 4.79 10.04 16.60
CA GLU A 47 5.80 10.82 17.31
C GLU A 47 6.89 9.90 17.88
N LYS A 48 6.54 8.74 18.45
CA LYS A 48 7.52 7.73 18.87
C LYS A 48 8.42 7.31 17.70
N LEU A 49 7.83 6.98 16.56
CA LEU A 49 8.58 6.62 15.36
C LEU A 49 9.51 7.75 14.92
N ARG A 50 9.03 9.00 14.94
CA ARG A 50 9.83 10.19 14.59
C ARG A 50 11.04 10.38 15.50
N VAL A 51 10.89 10.14 16.81
CA VAL A 51 12.00 10.20 17.77
C VAL A 51 13.01 9.09 17.48
N MET A 52 12.54 7.85 17.24
CA MET A 52 13.40 6.72 16.91
C MET A 52 14.18 6.92 15.61
N LEU A 53 13.55 7.53 14.59
CA LEU A 53 14.19 7.85 13.31
C LEU A 53 15.33 8.88 13.44
N LYS A 54 15.33 9.70 14.49
CA LYS A 54 16.43 10.67 14.78
C LYS A 54 17.63 10.03 15.46
N ASP A 55 17.46 8.88 16.09
CA ASP A 55 18.56 8.18 16.73
C ASP A 55 19.42 7.49 15.67
N LYS A 56 20.67 7.95 15.56
CA LYS A 56 21.65 7.44 14.59
C LYS A 56 22.06 5.98 14.81
N ASN A 57 21.77 5.42 15.98
CA ASN A 57 22.02 4.01 16.29
C ASN A 57 20.93 3.10 15.68
N ASN A 58 19.78 3.65 15.37
CA ASN A 58 18.71 2.90 14.73
C ASN A 58 18.89 2.84 13.20
N LYS A 59 18.75 1.65 12.65
CA LYS A 59 18.76 1.40 11.22
C LYS A 59 17.35 1.02 10.78
N PHE A 60 16.70 1.93 10.06
CA PHE A 60 15.41 1.67 9.44
C PHE A 60 15.59 1.23 7.99
N SER A 61 14.79 0.27 7.57
CA SER A 61 14.66 -0.13 6.18
C SER A 61 13.21 -0.44 5.84
N THR A 62 12.88 -0.40 4.55
CA THR A 62 11.59 -0.81 4.01
C THR A 62 11.82 -1.84 2.92
N SER A 63 10.81 -2.65 2.61
CA SER A 63 10.81 -3.52 1.44
C SER A 63 9.60 -3.24 0.55
N GLY A 64 9.49 -3.93 -0.58
CA GLY A 64 8.26 -3.98 -1.37
C GLY A 64 7.11 -4.60 -0.57
N LEU A 65 5.91 -4.52 -1.12
CA LEU A 65 4.73 -5.17 -0.53
C LEU A 65 4.97 -6.68 -0.44
N ARG A 66 4.43 -7.31 0.60
CA ARG A 66 4.51 -8.75 0.78
C ARG A 66 3.34 -9.44 0.09
N GLU A 67 3.59 -10.63 -0.47
CA GLU A 67 2.57 -11.43 -1.15
C GLU A 67 1.38 -11.73 -0.23
N GLU A 68 1.66 -12.09 1.03
CA GLU A 68 0.65 -12.39 2.04
C GLU A 68 -0.27 -11.22 2.35
N ASP A 69 0.26 -9.98 2.39
CA ASP A 69 -0.53 -8.78 2.68
C ASP A 69 -1.42 -8.41 1.48
N LEU A 70 -0.91 -8.54 0.26
CA LEU A 70 -1.68 -8.35 -0.96
C LEU A 70 -2.81 -9.37 -1.06
N LEU A 71 -2.49 -10.65 -0.87
CA LEU A 71 -3.47 -11.72 -0.93
C LEU A 71 -4.55 -11.55 0.15
N ALA A 72 -4.16 -11.19 1.37
CA ALA A 72 -5.10 -10.88 2.45
C ALA A 72 -6.03 -9.71 2.10
N ALA A 73 -5.51 -8.67 1.41
CA ALA A 73 -6.32 -7.55 0.97
C ALA A 73 -7.32 -7.96 -0.13
N TYR A 74 -6.90 -8.75 -1.11
CA TYR A 74 -7.76 -9.20 -2.21
C TYR A 74 -8.84 -10.17 -1.73
N ASN A 75 -8.52 -11.09 -0.83
CA ASN A 75 -9.45 -12.07 -0.26
C ASN A 75 -10.57 -11.44 0.59
N ARG A 76 -10.50 -10.15 0.90
CA ARG A 76 -11.62 -9.43 1.53
C ARG A 76 -12.81 -9.23 0.57
N PHE A 77 -12.61 -9.43 -0.73
CA PHE A 77 -13.56 -9.09 -1.79
C PHE A 77 -13.78 -10.26 -2.75
N PRO A 78 -14.25 -11.41 -2.26
CA PRO A 78 -14.40 -12.60 -3.10
C PRO A 78 -15.41 -12.33 -4.24
N GLY A 79 -15.02 -12.64 -5.47
CA GLY A 79 -15.85 -12.47 -6.66
C GLY A 79 -15.99 -11.03 -7.16
N GLU A 80 -15.34 -10.06 -6.51
CA GLU A 80 -15.33 -8.68 -6.98
C GLU A 80 -14.18 -8.42 -7.95
N LYS A 81 -14.41 -7.50 -8.88
CA LYS A 81 -13.32 -6.94 -9.69
C LYS A 81 -12.49 -5.98 -8.85
N ILE A 82 -11.19 -6.20 -8.81
CA ILE A 82 -10.23 -5.42 -8.03
C ILE A 82 -9.32 -4.64 -8.99
N ILE A 83 -9.23 -3.33 -8.81
CA ILE A 83 -8.15 -2.51 -9.35
C ILE A 83 -7.05 -2.44 -8.28
N SER A 84 -5.88 -2.98 -8.59
CA SER A 84 -4.69 -2.92 -7.73
C SER A 84 -3.77 -1.83 -8.26
N LEU A 85 -3.94 -0.61 -7.72
CA LEU A 85 -3.26 0.61 -8.15
C LEU A 85 -2.09 0.91 -7.23
N HIS A 86 -0.88 0.91 -7.76
CA HIS A 86 0.34 1.06 -6.98
C HIS A 86 1.24 2.18 -7.49
N GLN A 87 2.10 2.67 -6.59
CA GLN A 87 3.09 3.69 -6.92
C GLN A 87 3.98 3.27 -8.11
N SER A 88 4.70 4.26 -8.67
CA SER A 88 5.52 4.10 -9.87
C SER A 88 6.52 2.94 -9.79
N SER A 89 6.44 2.03 -10.77
CA SER A 89 7.44 0.99 -10.98
C SER A 89 8.83 1.55 -11.36
N SER A 90 8.90 2.81 -11.81
CA SER A 90 10.18 3.48 -12.07
C SER A 90 10.98 3.79 -10.80
N ALA A 91 10.30 3.86 -9.63
CA ALA A 91 10.97 4.03 -8.34
C ALA A 91 11.46 2.68 -7.79
N SER A 92 10.64 1.62 -7.95
CA SER A 92 10.96 0.25 -7.56
C SER A 92 10.05 -0.73 -8.28
N THR A 93 10.62 -1.73 -8.91
CA THR A 93 9.84 -2.81 -9.59
C THR A 93 9.31 -3.84 -8.59
N VAL A 94 9.82 -3.89 -7.37
CA VAL A 94 9.53 -4.97 -6.41
C VAL A 94 8.02 -5.10 -6.16
N THR A 95 7.32 -3.99 -5.91
CA THR A 95 5.86 -4.03 -5.71
C THR A 95 5.12 -4.54 -6.94
N MET A 96 5.49 -4.05 -8.14
CA MET A 96 4.92 -4.52 -9.40
C MET A 96 5.13 -6.03 -9.59
N ASP A 97 6.35 -6.50 -9.35
CA ASP A 97 6.71 -7.91 -9.53
C ASP A 97 5.93 -8.79 -8.55
N THR A 98 5.80 -8.35 -7.27
CA THR A 98 5.00 -9.05 -6.26
C THR A 98 3.52 -9.12 -6.64
N VAL A 99 2.93 -8.00 -7.07
CA VAL A 99 1.51 -7.97 -7.49
C VAL A 99 1.27 -8.90 -8.66
N LYS A 100 2.12 -8.82 -9.70
CA LYS A 100 2.01 -9.70 -10.88
C LYS A 100 2.17 -11.17 -10.53
N LYS A 101 3.08 -11.50 -9.61
CA LYS A 101 3.25 -12.86 -9.11
C LYS A 101 1.97 -13.36 -8.44
N VAL A 102 1.43 -12.61 -7.47
CA VAL A 102 0.18 -12.97 -6.78
C VAL A 102 -0.96 -13.21 -7.79
N ILE A 103 -1.13 -12.32 -8.77
CA ILE A 103 -2.17 -12.48 -9.80
C ILE A 103 -1.94 -13.76 -10.62
N SER A 104 -0.70 -14.07 -10.96
CA SER A 104 -0.40 -15.25 -11.79
C SER A 104 -0.54 -16.59 -11.05
N GLU A 105 -0.52 -16.58 -9.73
CA GLU A 105 -0.63 -17.78 -8.88
C GLU A 105 -2.07 -17.99 -8.34
N HIS A 106 -2.99 -17.04 -8.61
CA HIS A 106 -4.35 -17.03 -8.07
C HIS A 106 -5.39 -16.71 -9.15
N ASP A 107 -5.65 -17.66 -10.04
CA ASP A 107 -6.60 -17.53 -11.17
C ASP A 107 -8.04 -17.23 -10.72
N GLU A 108 -8.37 -17.50 -9.45
CA GLU A 108 -9.68 -17.19 -8.87
C GLU A 108 -9.90 -15.69 -8.59
N LEU A 109 -8.85 -14.87 -8.63
CA LEU A 109 -8.89 -13.43 -8.38
C LEU A 109 -9.09 -12.63 -9.68
N ASP A 110 -10.11 -11.79 -9.74
CA ASP A 110 -10.30 -10.82 -10.84
C ASP A 110 -9.58 -9.51 -10.50
N VAL A 111 -8.26 -9.49 -10.61
CA VAL A 111 -7.39 -8.35 -10.26
C VAL A 111 -6.75 -7.76 -11.51
N THR A 112 -6.91 -6.46 -11.68
CA THR A 112 -6.19 -5.66 -12.68
C THR A 112 -5.13 -4.81 -12.01
N TYR A 113 -3.85 -5.06 -12.31
CA TYR A 113 -2.73 -4.23 -11.86
C TYR A 113 -2.65 -2.94 -12.67
N VAL A 114 -2.49 -1.81 -11.98
CA VAL A 114 -2.26 -0.49 -12.55
C VAL A 114 -1.03 0.16 -11.93
N ASP A 115 -0.05 0.51 -12.75
CA ASP A 115 1.09 1.34 -12.36
C ASP A 115 0.70 2.81 -12.45
N ALA A 116 0.64 3.50 -11.32
CA ALA A 116 0.30 4.92 -11.27
C ALA A 116 1.34 5.80 -11.97
N ARG A 117 2.57 5.34 -12.13
CA ARG A 117 3.74 6.08 -12.68
C ARG A 117 4.10 7.35 -11.91
N PHE A 118 3.50 7.55 -10.76
CA PHE A 118 3.73 8.70 -9.87
C PHE A 118 3.97 8.25 -8.44
N LEU A 119 4.51 9.16 -7.65
CA LEU A 119 4.81 9.00 -6.22
C LEU A 119 4.12 10.11 -5.42
N THR A 120 4.00 9.89 -4.12
CA THR A 120 3.57 10.89 -3.12
C THR A 120 2.27 11.63 -3.51
N ALA A 121 2.26 12.96 -3.52
CA ALA A 121 1.07 13.77 -3.77
C ALA A 121 0.40 13.52 -5.13
N ALA A 122 1.18 13.30 -6.20
CA ALA A 122 0.61 12.97 -7.51
C ALA A 122 -0.05 11.58 -7.50
N TYR A 123 0.54 10.62 -6.80
CA TYR A 123 -0.09 9.31 -6.60
C TYR A 123 -1.36 9.41 -5.74
N SER A 124 -1.36 10.27 -4.69
CA SER A 124 -2.57 10.55 -3.89
C SER A 124 -3.75 11.00 -4.76
N VAL A 125 -3.51 11.93 -5.69
CA VAL A 125 -4.55 12.43 -6.61
C VAL A 125 -5.08 11.30 -7.49
N ILE A 126 -4.21 10.47 -8.05
CA ILE A 126 -4.62 9.34 -8.91
C ILE A 126 -5.47 8.33 -8.11
N VAL A 127 -5.11 8.03 -6.87
CA VAL A 127 -5.90 7.15 -5.99
C VAL A 127 -7.29 7.74 -5.75
N GLN A 128 -7.38 9.03 -5.44
CA GLN A 128 -8.67 9.72 -5.22
C GLN A 128 -9.52 9.73 -6.47
N ASP A 129 -8.97 10.14 -7.61
CA ASP A 129 -9.70 10.21 -8.88
C ASP A 129 -10.18 8.82 -9.33
N THR A 130 -9.34 7.79 -9.15
CA THR A 130 -9.72 6.40 -9.46
C THR A 130 -10.86 5.93 -8.53
N ALA A 131 -10.78 6.21 -7.24
CA ALA A 131 -11.83 5.84 -6.29
C ALA A 131 -13.16 6.52 -6.65
N LEU A 132 -13.15 7.81 -6.98
CA LEU A 132 -14.34 8.55 -7.39
C LEU A 132 -14.91 8.06 -8.74
N ALA A 133 -14.09 7.54 -9.64
CA ALA A 133 -14.53 7.00 -10.92
C ALA A 133 -15.16 5.59 -10.81
N ILE A 134 -14.88 4.86 -9.73
CA ILE A 134 -15.43 3.52 -9.47
C ILE A 134 -16.84 3.59 -8.86
N HIS A 135 -17.15 4.66 -8.17
CA HIS A 135 -18.44 4.91 -7.48
C HIS A 135 -19.33 5.84 -8.26
#